data_8fea2b885ed051457be4953636a6c5df
#
_entry.id   8fea2b885ed051457be4953636a6c5df
#
_cell.length_a   1.000
_cell.length_b   1.000
_cell.length_c   1.000
_cell.angle_alpha   90.00
_cell.angle_beta   90.00
_cell.angle_gamma   90.00
#
_symmetry.space_group_name_H-M   'P 1'
#
loop_
_entity.id
_entity.type
_entity.pdbx_description
1 polymer ?
#
loop_
_entity_poly.entity_id
_entity_poly.type
_entity_poly.pdbx_seq_one_letter_code
_entity_poly.pdbx_strand_id
1 'polypeptide(L)'
;MRRTIPGFLAAALIAAASARGHSPASADWEKLKSLVGSWQGTNDGHPVSVTYALVSNGTALMENLDGGHDAEMITMYTPDGAALLATHYCSAGNQPRMRAKASADGQSIDFQFVDASNAENSSEVMRRLVVTFVDANHFDQQWTSRGKDGKEHTSLFRYTRR
;
A
#
# COMPACT_ATOMS: atom_id res chain seq x y z
N MET A 1 -32.56 71.78 -11.30
CA MET A 1 -32.91 70.42 -10.84
C MET A 1 -31.89 69.49 -11.43
N ARG A 2 -30.90 69.02 -10.65
CA ARG A 2 -29.89 68.03 -11.03
C ARG A 2 -30.29 66.68 -10.42
N ARG A 3 -30.57 65.69 -11.27
CA ARG A 3 -30.85 64.30 -10.84
C ARG A 3 -29.54 63.58 -10.67
N THR A 4 -29.22 63.10 -9.48
CA THR A 4 -28.12 62.20 -9.16
C THR A 4 -28.60 60.77 -9.38
N ILE A 5 -27.87 59.99 -10.18
CA ILE A 5 -28.08 58.56 -10.43
C ILE A 5 -27.17 57.82 -9.43
N PRO A 6 -27.68 56.88 -8.60
CA PRO A 6 -26.80 56.05 -7.77
C PRO A 6 -26.18 54.94 -8.60
N GLY A 7 -24.83 54.87 -8.61
CA GLY A 7 -24.09 53.79 -9.21
C GLY A 7 -24.16 52.53 -8.33
N PHE A 8 -24.61 51.44 -8.91
CA PHE A 8 -24.52 50.10 -8.28
C PHE A 8 -23.10 49.55 -8.46
N LEU A 9 -22.37 49.41 -7.36
CA LEU A 9 -21.13 48.61 -7.33
C LEU A 9 -21.53 47.13 -7.28
N ALA A 10 -21.29 46.42 -8.37
CA ALA A 10 -21.38 44.95 -8.38
C ALA A 10 -20.10 44.39 -7.78
N ALA A 11 -20.17 43.86 -6.58
CA ALA A 11 -19.05 43.08 -6.00
C ALA A 11 -19.01 41.68 -6.62
N ALA A 12 -18.01 41.44 -7.44
CA ALA A 12 -17.73 40.12 -7.98
C ALA A 12 -17.09 39.24 -6.89
N LEU A 13 -17.86 38.27 -6.35
CA LEU A 13 -17.29 37.19 -5.51
C LEU A 13 -16.50 36.25 -6.39
N ILE A 14 -15.17 36.31 -6.29
CA ILE A 14 -14.27 35.28 -6.86
C ILE A 14 -14.29 34.11 -5.89
N ALA A 15 -15.04 33.05 -6.24
CA ALA A 15 -14.96 31.76 -5.55
C ALA A 15 -13.61 31.11 -5.89
N ALA A 16 -12.66 31.17 -4.98
CA ALA A 16 -11.42 30.41 -5.07
C ALA A 16 -11.76 28.92 -4.91
N ALA A 17 -11.81 28.18 -6.01
CA ALA A 17 -11.87 26.74 -6.00
C ALA A 17 -10.54 26.21 -5.41
N SER A 18 -10.54 25.82 -4.14
CA SER A 18 -9.41 25.13 -3.53
C SER A 18 -9.23 23.80 -4.25
N ALA A 19 -8.25 23.70 -5.13
CA ALA A 19 -7.80 22.45 -5.67
C ALA A 19 -7.28 21.61 -4.48
N ARG A 20 -8.05 20.61 -4.06
CA ARG A 20 -7.61 19.63 -3.08
C ARG A 20 -6.51 18.81 -3.76
N GLY A 21 -5.26 19.20 -3.60
CA GLY A 21 -4.12 18.41 -3.97
C GLY A 21 -4.20 17.07 -3.20
N HIS A 22 -4.24 15.96 -3.93
CA HIS A 22 -4.12 14.64 -3.30
C HIS A 22 -2.74 14.56 -2.65
N SER A 23 -2.68 14.15 -1.37
CA SER A 23 -1.39 13.84 -0.75
C SER A 23 -0.78 12.60 -1.43
N PRO A 24 0.55 12.46 -1.47
CA PRO A 24 1.19 11.23 -2.00
C PRO A 24 0.59 9.96 -1.41
N ALA A 25 0.32 9.93 -0.11
CA ALA A 25 -0.32 8.79 0.54
C ALA A 25 -1.74 8.51 0.02
N SER A 26 -2.51 9.51 -0.38
CA SER A 26 -3.84 9.27 -0.97
C SER A 26 -3.73 8.68 -2.38
N ALA A 27 -2.74 9.08 -3.18
CA ALA A 27 -2.47 8.50 -4.48
C ALA A 27 -2.00 7.05 -4.36
N ASP A 28 -1.11 6.75 -3.43
CA ASP A 28 -0.62 5.39 -3.16
C ASP A 28 -1.74 4.49 -2.62
N TRP A 29 -2.65 5.04 -1.79
CA TRP A 29 -3.84 4.31 -1.33
C TRP A 29 -4.77 3.93 -2.49
N GLU A 30 -5.04 4.84 -3.43
CA GLU A 30 -5.83 4.52 -4.63
C GLU A 30 -5.16 3.44 -5.48
N LYS A 31 -3.82 3.45 -5.59
CA LYS A 31 -3.08 2.39 -6.28
C LYS A 31 -3.21 1.04 -5.57
N LEU A 32 -3.05 0.98 -4.24
CA LEU A 32 -3.27 -0.27 -3.52
C LEU A 32 -4.69 -0.80 -3.73
N LYS A 33 -5.71 0.07 -3.71
CA LYS A 33 -7.09 -0.32 -3.97
C LYS A 33 -7.30 -0.87 -5.39
N SER A 34 -6.47 -0.50 -6.37
CA SER A 34 -6.55 -1.06 -7.71
C SER A 34 -6.19 -2.55 -7.77
N LEU A 35 -5.54 -3.07 -6.72
CA LEU A 35 -5.22 -4.50 -6.59
C LEU A 35 -6.43 -5.36 -6.19
N VAL A 36 -7.54 -4.79 -5.77
CA VAL A 36 -8.74 -5.57 -5.39
C VAL A 36 -9.09 -6.58 -6.47
N GLY A 37 -9.24 -7.85 -6.05
CA GLY A 37 -9.48 -9.00 -6.91
C GLY A 37 -8.51 -10.14 -6.65
N SER A 38 -8.43 -11.06 -7.60
CA SER A 38 -7.62 -12.28 -7.50
C SER A 38 -6.48 -12.25 -8.51
N TRP A 39 -5.33 -12.73 -8.08
CA TRP A 39 -4.10 -12.74 -8.84
C TRP A 39 -3.41 -14.09 -8.72
N GLN A 40 -2.71 -14.46 -9.76
CA GLN A 40 -1.85 -15.65 -9.78
C GLN A 40 -0.43 -15.23 -10.15
N GLY A 41 0.54 -15.95 -9.65
CA GLY A 41 1.92 -15.58 -9.91
C GLY A 41 2.90 -16.69 -9.57
N THR A 42 4.15 -16.29 -9.47
CA THR A 42 5.25 -17.17 -9.08
C THR A 42 6.17 -16.49 -8.09
N ASN A 43 6.72 -17.29 -7.17
CA ASN A 43 7.85 -16.94 -6.32
C ASN A 43 8.92 -18.00 -6.50
N ASP A 44 10.10 -17.65 -7.01
CA ASP A 44 11.21 -18.56 -7.31
C ASP A 44 10.78 -19.80 -8.14
N GLY A 45 9.86 -19.58 -9.10
CA GLY A 45 9.33 -20.63 -9.98
C GLY A 45 8.18 -21.46 -9.38
N HIS A 46 7.85 -21.29 -8.11
CA HIS A 46 6.71 -21.93 -7.46
C HIS A 46 5.43 -21.13 -7.68
N PRO A 47 4.30 -21.78 -8.02
CA PRO A 47 3.04 -21.08 -8.20
C PRO A 47 2.53 -20.54 -6.86
N VAL A 48 2.03 -19.31 -6.88
CA VAL A 48 1.40 -18.63 -5.75
C VAL A 48 0.12 -17.96 -6.19
N SER A 49 -0.79 -17.72 -5.27
CA SER A 49 -1.98 -16.89 -5.51
C SER A 49 -2.15 -15.86 -4.40
N VAL A 50 -2.71 -14.71 -4.76
CA VAL A 50 -3.03 -13.66 -3.78
C VAL A 50 -4.38 -13.06 -4.10
N THR A 51 -5.14 -12.72 -3.07
CA THR A 51 -6.40 -11.99 -3.18
C THR A 51 -6.34 -10.70 -2.38
N TYR A 52 -6.95 -9.66 -2.92
CA TYR A 52 -7.11 -8.37 -2.26
C TYR A 52 -8.57 -8.02 -2.10
N ALA A 53 -8.96 -7.61 -0.90
CA ALA A 53 -10.31 -7.19 -0.60
C ALA A 53 -10.33 -5.93 0.29
N LEU A 54 -11.20 -4.98 -0.03
CA LEU A 54 -11.49 -3.88 0.89
C LEU A 54 -12.33 -4.41 2.06
N VAL A 55 -11.90 -4.10 3.25
CA VAL A 55 -12.55 -4.46 4.51
C VAL A 55 -12.78 -3.22 5.38
N SER A 56 -13.44 -3.39 6.54
CA SER A 56 -13.68 -2.31 7.48
C SER A 56 -14.30 -1.07 6.82
N ASN A 57 -15.38 -1.29 6.05
CA ASN A 57 -16.08 -0.22 5.32
C ASN A 57 -15.16 0.55 4.33
N GLY A 58 -14.19 -0.14 3.71
CA GLY A 58 -13.28 0.43 2.72
C GLY A 58 -12.09 1.21 3.32
N THR A 59 -11.88 1.16 4.64
CA THR A 59 -10.78 1.87 5.31
C THR A 59 -9.51 1.03 5.45
N ALA A 60 -9.58 -0.27 5.15
CA ALA A 60 -8.43 -1.16 5.12
C ALA A 60 -8.49 -2.04 3.87
N LEU A 61 -7.32 -2.40 3.34
CA LEU A 61 -7.15 -3.38 2.28
C LEU A 61 -6.49 -4.62 2.89
N MET A 62 -7.15 -5.76 2.74
CA MET A 62 -6.63 -7.05 3.16
C MET A 62 -6.02 -7.75 1.94
N GLU A 63 -4.79 -8.14 2.05
CA GLU A 63 -4.11 -9.08 1.18
C GLU A 63 -4.12 -10.44 1.85
N ASN A 64 -4.51 -11.47 1.13
CA ASN A 64 -4.41 -12.86 1.55
C ASN A 64 -3.54 -13.61 0.54
N LEU A 65 -2.34 -13.99 0.97
CA LEU A 65 -1.36 -14.72 0.19
C LEU A 65 -1.44 -16.20 0.51
N ASP A 66 -1.74 -16.99 -0.52
CA ASP A 66 -1.55 -18.44 -0.53
C ASP A 66 -0.20 -18.76 -1.21
N GLY A 67 0.78 -19.10 -0.40
CA GLY A 67 2.13 -19.45 -0.83
C GLY A 67 2.29 -20.87 -1.37
N GLY A 68 1.19 -21.63 -1.47
CA GLY A 68 1.16 -22.99 -1.98
C GLY A 68 1.69 -24.04 -1.00
N HIS A 69 2.92 -23.96 -0.56
CA HIS A 69 3.54 -24.86 0.43
C HIS A 69 3.59 -24.27 1.83
N ASP A 70 3.53 -22.95 1.94
CA ASP A 70 3.55 -22.22 3.20
C ASP A 70 2.14 -22.03 3.74
N ALA A 71 2.04 -21.74 5.04
CA ALA A 71 0.79 -21.35 5.63
C ALA A 71 0.31 -20.02 5.00
N GLU A 72 -1.02 -19.88 4.89
CA GLU A 72 -1.67 -18.64 4.50
C GLU A 72 -1.13 -17.45 5.31
N MET A 73 -0.83 -16.36 4.63
CA MET A 73 -0.34 -15.13 5.25
C MET A 73 -1.25 -13.96 4.90
N ILE A 74 -1.45 -13.07 5.85
CA ILE A 74 -2.30 -11.89 5.65
C ILE A 74 -1.45 -10.62 5.82
N THR A 75 -1.67 -9.64 4.92
CA THR A 75 -1.16 -8.29 5.09
C THR A 75 -2.32 -7.29 5.11
N MET A 76 -2.38 -6.46 6.15
CA MET A 76 -3.36 -5.39 6.27
C MET A 76 -2.70 -4.06 5.94
N TYR A 77 -3.23 -3.37 4.93
CA TYR A 77 -2.81 -2.01 4.54
C TYR A 77 -3.85 -1.00 5.02
N THR A 78 -3.41 0.08 5.65
CA THR A 78 -4.27 1.14 6.16
C THR A 78 -3.66 2.52 5.94
N PRO A 79 -4.46 3.54 5.61
CA PRO A 79 -4.01 4.93 5.68
C PRO A 79 -3.72 5.35 7.13
N ASP A 80 -2.67 6.15 7.33
CA ASP A 80 -2.31 6.77 8.60
C ASP A 80 -1.84 8.22 8.35
N GLY A 81 -2.78 9.14 8.31
CA GLY A 81 -2.53 10.54 7.96
C GLY A 81 -1.93 10.69 6.56
N ALA A 82 -0.69 11.18 6.48
CA ALA A 82 0.04 11.36 5.24
C ALA A 82 0.88 10.13 4.84
N ALA A 83 0.69 8.97 5.47
CA ALA A 83 1.43 7.75 5.21
C ALA A 83 0.48 6.55 5.03
N LEU A 84 1.03 5.42 4.60
CA LEU A 84 0.39 4.11 4.63
C LEU A 84 1.13 3.21 5.61
N LEU A 85 0.38 2.36 6.31
CA LEU A 85 0.90 1.29 7.14
C LEU A 85 0.59 -0.06 6.51
N ALA A 86 1.50 -1.01 6.68
CA ALA A 86 1.29 -2.42 6.41
C ALA A 86 1.59 -3.22 7.67
N THR A 87 0.66 -4.09 8.09
CA THR A 87 0.89 -5.09 9.14
C THR A 87 0.81 -6.46 8.49
N HIS A 88 1.91 -7.19 8.52
CA HIS A 88 2.00 -8.53 7.94
C HIS A 88 1.88 -9.59 9.03
N TYR A 89 0.96 -10.54 8.86
CA TYR A 89 0.78 -11.70 9.74
C TYR A 89 1.51 -12.87 9.10
N CYS A 90 2.76 -13.05 9.53
CA CYS A 90 3.72 -13.97 8.93
C CYS A 90 3.49 -15.41 9.39
N SER A 91 3.67 -16.38 8.51
CA SER A 91 3.70 -17.82 8.84
C SER A 91 4.79 -18.18 9.86
N ALA A 92 5.86 -17.36 9.96
CA ALA A 92 6.89 -17.48 11.00
C ALA A 92 6.40 -17.09 12.42
N GLY A 93 5.13 -16.71 12.58
CA GLY A 93 4.49 -16.43 13.87
C GLY A 93 4.72 -15.01 14.42
N ASN A 94 5.29 -14.11 13.65
CA ASN A 94 5.46 -12.71 14.02
C ASN A 94 4.58 -11.77 13.19
N GLN A 95 4.43 -10.52 13.65
CA GLN A 95 3.62 -9.51 12.96
C GLN A 95 4.45 -8.23 12.78
N PRO A 96 5.29 -8.15 11.72
CA PRO A 96 6.01 -6.94 11.40
C PRO A 96 5.07 -5.85 10.94
N ARG A 97 5.32 -4.63 11.44
CA ARG A 97 4.66 -3.42 10.98
C ARG A 97 5.64 -2.59 10.17
N MET A 98 5.15 -2.08 9.07
CA MET A 98 5.93 -1.31 8.10
C MET A 98 5.19 -0.03 7.75
N ARG A 99 5.93 1.01 7.41
CA ARG A 99 5.40 2.31 6.98
C ARG A 99 5.92 2.64 5.59
N ALA A 100 5.04 3.08 4.70
CA ALA A 100 5.42 3.51 3.37
C ALA A 100 6.25 4.79 3.44
N LYS A 101 7.32 4.84 2.64
CA LYS A 101 7.98 6.06 2.23
C LYS A 101 7.32 6.56 0.94
N ALA A 102 7.26 7.88 0.79
CA ALA A 102 6.77 8.48 -0.45
C ALA A 102 7.57 7.94 -1.64
N SER A 103 6.86 7.42 -2.64
CA SER A 103 7.48 6.94 -3.87
C SER A 103 8.01 8.12 -4.68
N ALA A 104 9.25 8.03 -5.15
CA ALA A 104 9.86 9.05 -6.00
C ALA A 104 9.37 8.97 -7.45
N ASP A 105 9.00 7.78 -7.93
CA ASP A 105 8.61 7.51 -9.32
C ASP A 105 7.09 7.39 -9.53
N GLY A 106 6.36 7.33 -8.43
CA GLY A 106 4.93 7.10 -8.45
C GLY A 106 4.51 5.73 -9.04
N GLN A 107 5.44 4.79 -9.27
CA GLN A 107 5.17 3.44 -9.79
C GLN A 107 5.29 2.37 -8.71
N SER A 108 5.96 2.67 -7.61
CA SER A 108 6.17 1.74 -6.51
C SER A 108 5.78 2.32 -5.17
N ILE A 109 5.45 1.45 -4.21
CA ILE A 109 5.25 1.80 -2.80
C ILE A 109 6.27 1.00 -1.99
N ASP A 110 7.13 1.69 -1.26
CA ASP A 110 8.20 1.11 -0.45
C ASP A 110 7.84 1.16 1.04
N PHE A 111 7.43 0.02 1.59
CA PHE A 111 7.14 -0.13 3.00
C PHE A 111 8.40 -0.56 3.76
N GLN A 112 8.81 0.22 4.74
CA GLN A 112 9.98 -0.02 5.56
C GLN A 112 9.60 -0.37 6.99
N PHE A 113 10.36 -1.27 7.59
CA PHE A 113 10.15 -1.80 8.93
C PHE A 113 10.08 -0.69 9.97
N VAL A 114 9.11 -0.81 10.87
CA VAL A 114 8.97 0.00 12.07
C VAL A 114 9.29 -0.85 13.30
N ASP A 115 8.51 -1.92 13.52
CA ASP A 115 8.65 -2.86 14.61
C ASP A 115 7.96 -4.19 14.28
N ALA A 116 8.04 -5.16 15.18
CA ALA A 116 7.30 -6.42 15.06
C ALA A 116 6.94 -6.98 16.44
N SER A 117 5.73 -7.56 16.57
CA SER A 117 5.40 -8.42 17.70
C SER A 117 5.95 -9.84 17.46
N ASN A 118 6.25 -10.56 18.56
CA ASN A 118 6.74 -11.94 18.56
C ASN A 118 8.04 -12.18 17.74
N ALA A 119 8.84 -11.14 17.50
CA ALA A 119 10.05 -11.23 16.69
C ALA A 119 11.13 -12.11 17.33
N GLU A 120 11.22 -12.14 18.67
CA GLU A 120 12.27 -12.86 19.40
C GLU A 120 12.24 -14.37 19.17
N ASN A 121 11.05 -14.95 18.97
CA ASN A 121 10.84 -16.38 18.81
C ASN A 121 10.79 -16.83 17.34
N SER A 122 10.82 -15.90 16.39
CA SER A 122 10.69 -16.19 14.98
C SER A 122 12.03 -16.53 14.33
N SER A 123 12.01 -17.39 13.30
CA SER A 123 13.20 -17.71 12.49
C SER A 123 13.69 -16.51 11.68
N GLU A 124 12.74 -15.69 11.24
CA GLU A 124 12.98 -14.49 10.43
C GLU A 124 11.90 -13.44 10.66
N VAL A 125 12.18 -12.21 10.28
CA VAL A 125 11.25 -11.06 10.36
C VAL A 125 11.31 -10.27 9.06
N MET A 126 10.16 -9.99 8.45
CA MET A 126 10.06 -9.14 7.27
C MET A 126 10.49 -7.71 7.61
N ARG A 127 11.40 -7.15 6.82
CA ARG A 127 12.02 -5.84 7.03
C ARG A 127 11.63 -4.81 5.98
N ARG A 128 11.19 -5.26 4.80
CA ARG A 128 10.79 -4.39 3.70
C ARG A 128 9.82 -5.10 2.78
N LEU A 129 8.88 -4.33 2.23
CA LEU A 129 8.04 -4.72 1.11
C LEU A 129 8.07 -3.60 0.07
N VAL A 130 8.37 -3.92 -1.17
CA VAL A 130 8.18 -3.02 -2.31
C VAL A 130 7.08 -3.59 -3.20
N VAL A 131 6.01 -2.82 -3.41
CA VAL A 131 4.95 -3.14 -4.37
C VAL A 131 5.17 -2.30 -5.61
N THR A 132 5.42 -2.92 -6.76
CA THR A 132 5.65 -2.24 -8.04
C THR A 132 4.48 -2.50 -8.98
N PHE A 133 3.81 -1.45 -9.43
CA PHE A 133 2.69 -1.52 -10.36
C PHE A 133 3.24 -1.46 -11.80
N VAL A 134 3.20 -2.59 -12.51
CA VAL A 134 3.71 -2.68 -13.88
C VAL A 134 2.67 -2.15 -14.87
N ASP A 135 1.44 -2.63 -14.77
CA ASP A 135 0.27 -2.19 -15.54
C ASP A 135 -1.04 -2.59 -14.82
N ALA A 136 -2.19 -2.45 -15.47
CA ALA A 136 -3.50 -2.79 -14.88
C ALA A 136 -3.66 -4.29 -14.55
N ASN A 137 -2.85 -5.15 -15.16
CA ASN A 137 -2.95 -6.61 -15.05
C ASN A 137 -1.69 -7.26 -14.48
N HIS A 138 -0.65 -6.48 -14.16
CA HIS A 138 0.61 -7.00 -13.64
C HIS A 138 1.15 -6.11 -12.52
N PHE A 139 1.59 -6.74 -11.44
CA PHE A 139 2.35 -6.10 -10.38
C PHE A 139 3.35 -7.07 -9.77
N ASP A 140 4.38 -6.52 -9.13
CA ASP A 140 5.40 -7.28 -8.43
C ASP A 140 5.38 -6.93 -6.94
N GLN A 141 5.71 -7.91 -6.09
CA GLN A 141 6.06 -7.70 -4.69
C GLN A 141 7.48 -8.19 -4.45
N GLN A 142 8.29 -7.35 -3.84
CA GLN A 142 9.61 -7.72 -3.37
C GLN A 142 9.62 -7.66 -1.84
N TRP A 143 9.69 -8.82 -1.21
CA TRP A 143 9.77 -8.98 0.23
C TRP A 143 11.22 -9.22 0.66
N THR A 144 11.68 -8.46 1.66
CA THR A 144 13.00 -8.67 2.27
C THR A 144 12.81 -9.05 3.72
N SER A 145 13.29 -10.23 4.11
CA SER A 145 13.34 -10.72 5.48
C SER A 145 14.76 -10.63 6.03
N ARG A 146 14.88 -10.65 7.36
CA ARG A 146 16.15 -10.81 8.07
C ARG A 146 16.05 -12.00 9.00
N GLY A 147 16.93 -12.98 8.81
CA GLY A 147 17.06 -14.15 9.66
C GLY A 147 17.74 -13.86 10.99
N LYS A 148 17.72 -14.86 11.90
CA LYS A 148 18.42 -14.79 13.20
C LYS A 148 19.95 -14.64 13.06
N ASP A 149 20.51 -15.10 11.96
CA ASP A 149 21.93 -14.95 11.62
C ASP A 149 22.29 -13.53 11.15
N GLY A 150 21.30 -12.63 11.09
CA GLY A 150 21.43 -11.25 10.63
C GLY A 150 21.45 -11.06 9.12
N LYS A 151 21.41 -12.14 8.34
CA LYS A 151 21.39 -12.08 6.88
C LYS A 151 20.01 -11.69 6.36
N GLU A 152 20.01 -10.95 5.26
CA GLU A 152 18.80 -10.60 4.54
C GLU A 152 18.58 -11.54 3.35
N HIS A 153 17.33 -11.92 3.16
CA HIS A 153 16.85 -12.69 2.02
C HIS A 153 15.75 -11.89 1.32
N THR A 154 15.78 -11.90 0.00
CA THR A 154 14.79 -11.19 -0.81
C THR A 154 14.07 -12.18 -1.71
N SER A 155 12.74 -12.22 -1.62
CA SER A 155 11.85 -13.01 -2.48
C SER A 155 11.08 -12.08 -3.41
N LEU A 156 10.99 -12.46 -4.69
CA LEU A 156 10.30 -11.67 -5.71
C LEU A 156 9.09 -12.46 -6.23
N PHE A 157 7.91 -11.87 -5.99
CA PHE A 157 6.64 -12.37 -6.48
C PHE A 157 6.22 -11.57 -7.70
N ARG A 158 5.85 -12.24 -8.79
CA ARG A 158 5.31 -11.60 -9.99
C ARG A 158 3.90 -12.07 -10.22
N TYR A 159 2.97 -11.13 -10.28
CA TYR A 159 1.54 -11.43 -10.35
C TYR A 159 0.90 -10.96 -11.64
N THR A 160 -0.04 -11.76 -12.12
CA THR A 160 -0.94 -11.46 -13.23
C THR A 160 -2.39 -11.59 -12.75
N ARG A 161 -3.25 -10.66 -13.15
CA ARG A 161 -4.67 -10.65 -12.78
C ARG A 161 -5.38 -11.89 -13.35
N ARG A 162 -6.27 -12.47 -12.55
CA ARG A 162 -7.18 -13.56 -12.99
C ARG A 162 -8.43 -13.01 -13.62
#